data_1af0b06993d2c5c1b3e29d0e8e3d6da2
#
_entry.id   1af0b06993d2c5c1b3e29d0e8e3d6da2
#
_cell.length_a   1.000
_cell.length_b   1.000
_cell.length_c   1.000
_cell.angle_alpha   90.00
_cell.angle_beta   90.00
_cell.angle_gamma   90.00
#
_symmetry.space_group_name_H-M   'P 1'
#
loop_
_entity.id
_entity.type
_entity.pdbx_description
1 polymer ?
#
loop_
_entity_poly.entity_id
_entity_poly.type
_entity_poly.pdbx_seq_one_letter_code
_entity_poly.pdbx_strand_id
1 'polypeptide(L)'
;MRFDAVYKFANIAVYPLYFLYIVYLTREVNFRPAYLLVLLPAFLVSSTTQVVYMLMGNEEALNFVHQVVYREESAIQLSNYGRVQLLVHRLTSVIFTVQLVLVSIVGSRLLVQFDEKVRNYYADTEGRNLLWTRRLFLTFAVISVFSIIANVLGRAFFLPFDMIMVPSAVFSVLVFAIGYISYDQRFTVQNLHNDSNAPTFEEELFDENEVEFVYTNSQSAELKNKLQSLVEDEKIYTRKDLRIVDLSKIMNTNRTYVSRLINQEYGKSFSELINHFRFEEAKRMLLRNEYSFLSISEIANRAGFPSESSFYRVFKKETGMAPGDWRKLNG
;
A
#
# COMPACT_ATOMS: atom_id res chain seq x y z
N MET A 1 -5.06 -35.68 -7.63
CA MET A 1 -5.63 -35.71 -6.28
C MET A 1 -4.76 -34.96 -5.25
N ARG A 2 -3.54 -35.40 -4.95
CA ARG A 2 -2.64 -34.66 -4.01
C ARG A 2 -2.40 -33.21 -4.44
N PHE A 3 -2.21 -32.98 -5.73
CA PHE A 3 -2.00 -31.60 -6.26
C PHE A 3 -3.22 -30.70 -6.08
N ASP A 4 -4.46 -31.23 -6.12
CA ASP A 4 -5.68 -30.42 -5.92
C ASP A 4 -5.80 -29.91 -4.46
N ALA A 5 -5.45 -30.75 -3.48
CA ALA A 5 -5.43 -30.35 -2.08
C ALA A 5 -4.36 -29.27 -1.81
N VAL A 6 -3.15 -29.45 -2.35
CA VAL A 6 -2.08 -28.45 -2.24
C VAL A 6 -2.45 -27.14 -2.95
N TYR A 7 -3.06 -27.24 -4.12
CA TYR A 7 -3.55 -26.07 -4.86
C TYR A 7 -4.59 -25.29 -4.06
N LYS A 8 -5.57 -25.98 -3.47
CA LYS A 8 -6.60 -25.32 -2.62
C LYS A 8 -5.99 -24.68 -1.38
N PHE A 9 -5.02 -25.34 -0.74
CA PHE A 9 -4.28 -24.76 0.36
C PHE A 9 -3.60 -23.44 -0.05
N ALA A 10 -2.78 -23.48 -1.10
CA ALA A 10 -2.06 -22.32 -1.59
C ALA A 10 -3.01 -21.18 -1.97
N ASN A 11 -4.10 -21.51 -2.66
CA ASN A 11 -5.07 -20.54 -3.12
C ASN A 11 -5.78 -19.79 -1.97
N ILE A 12 -6.14 -20.49 -0.89
CA ILE A 12 -6.77 -19.87 0.29
C ILE A 12 -5.72 -19.18 1.19
N ALA A 13 -4.48 -19.66 1.24
CA ALA A 13 -3.43 -19.11 2.12
C ALA A 13 -2.84 -17.78 1.62
N VAL A 14 -2.82 -17.55 0.31
CA VAL A 14 -2.15 -16.37 -0.30
C VAL A 14 -2.70 -15.05 0.23
N TYR A 15 -4.01 -14.87 0.27
CA TYR A 15 -4.62 -13.61 0.70
C TYR A 15 -4.39 -13.28 2.17
N PRO A 16 -4.62 -14.22 3.11
CA PRO A 16 -4.30 -14.00 4.51
C PRO A 16 -2.82 -13.67 4.75
N LEU A 17 -1.90 -14.37 4.08
CA LEU A 17 -0.47 -14.08 4.20
C LEU A 17 -0.12 -12.69 3.66
N TYR A 18 -0.69 -12.32 2.52
CA TYR A 18 -0.47 -10.99 1.95
C TYR A 18 -1.09 -9.89 2.83
N PHE A 19 -2.25 -10.15 3.42
CA PHE A 19 -2.85 -9.25 4.39
C PHE A 19 -1.96 -9.04 5.63
N LEU A 20 -1.42 -10.11 6.20
CA LEU A 20 -0.46 -10.04 7.29
C LEU A 20 0.77 -9.21 6.91
N TYR A 21 1.30 -9.41 5.70
CA TYR A 21 2.39 -8.58 5.19
C TYR A 21 2.04 -7.10 5.19
N ILE A 22 0.86 -6.70 4.67
CA ILE A 22 0.42 -5.30 4.69
C ILE A 22 0.29 -4.78 6.13
N VAL A 23 -0.26 -5.57 7.04
CA VAL A 23 -0.40 -5.20 8.46
C VAL A 23 0.96 -4.94 9.10
N TYR A 24 1.94 -5.84 8.91
CA TYR A 24 3.30 -5.65 9.43
C TYR A 24 4.03 -4.46 8.81
N LEU A 25 3.72 -4.11 7.57
CA LEU A 25 4.32 -2.98 6.90
C LEU A 25 3.77 -1.64 7.40
N THR A 26 2.47 -1.60 7.74
CA THR A 26 1.72 -0.38 8.02
C THR A 26 1.39 -0.15 9.49
N ARG A 27 1.52 -1.18 10.34
CA ARG A 27 1.20 -1.12 11.77
C ARG A 27 2.33 -1.70 12.62
N GLU A 28 2.52 -1.16 13.80
CA GLU A 28 3.43 -1.68 14.81
C GLU A 28 2.80 -2.90 15.49
N VAL A 29 3.03 -4.05 14.92
CA VAL A 29 2.52 -5.31 15.46
C VAL A 29 3.67 -6.26 15.73
N ASN A 30 3.84 -6.66 16.99
CA ASN A 30 4.75 -7.73 17.33
C ASN A 30 4.19 -9.07 16.85
N PHE A 31 5.06 -9.90 16.25
CA PHE A 31 4.65 -11.22 15.81
C PHE A 31 4.12 -12.05 16.99
N ARG A 32 2.88 -12.53 16.85
CA ARG A 32 2.28 -13.51 17.75
C ARG A 32 1.94 -14.75 16.95
N PRO A 33 2.31 -15.97 17.42
CA PRO A 33 1.97 -17.20 16.70
C PRO A 33 0.47 -17.36 16.41
N ALA A 34 -0.38 -16.73 17.23
CA ALA A 34 -1.83 -16.69 17.01
C ALA A 34 -2.25 -16.09 15.64
N TYR A 35 -1.42 -15.22 15.04
CA TYR A 35 -1.70 -14.68 13.70
C TYR A 35 -1.66 -15.76 12.60
N LEU A 36 -0.97 -16.88 12.83
CA LEU A 36 -0.98 -18.00 11.92
C LEU A 36 -2.33 -18.73 11.88
N LEU A 37 -3.21 -18.51 12.86
CA LEU A 37 -4.59 -19.04 12.84
C LEU A 37 -5.40 -18.55 11.63
N VAL A 38 -5.00 -17.45 11.01
CA VAL A 38 -5.59 -16.98 9.75
C VAL A 38 -5.45 -18.00 8.61
N LEU A 39 -4.50 -18.93 8.71
CA LEU A 39 -4.32 -20.04 7.76
C LEU A 39 -5.19 -21.27 8.07
N LEU A 40 -5.90 -21.27 9.21
CA LEU A 40 -6.76 -22.39 9.61
C LEU A 40 -7.78 -22.80 8.53
N PRO A 41 -8.49 -21.87 7.86
CA PRO A 41 -9.40 -22.25 6.77
C PRO A 41 -8.70 -22.98 5.62
N ALA A 42 -7.47 -22.57 5.27
CA ALA A 42 -6.68 -23.22 4.21
C ALA A 42 -6.31 -24.66 4.59
N PHE A 43 -5.89 -24.89 5.83
CA PHE A 43 -5.60 -26.22 6.35
C PHE A 43 -6.86 -27.10 6.40
N LEU A 44 -7.98 -26.58 6.89
CA LEU A 44 -9.23 -27.33 6.99
C LEU A 44 -9.73 -27.76 5.60
N VAL A 45 -9.78 -26.84 4.65
CA VAL A 45 -10.25 -27.14 3.29
C VAL A 45 -9.32 -28.13 2.58
N SER A 46 -8.01 -27.95 2.69
CA SER A 46 -7.03 -28.83 2.09
C SER A 46 -7.09 -30.24 2.67
N SER A 47 -7.13 -30.35 4.01
CA SER A 47 -7.23 -31.64 4.71
C SER A 47 -8.53 -32.36 4.38
N THR A 48 -9.67 -31.65 4.40
CA THR A 48 -10.97 -32.20 4.02
C THR A 48 -10.95 -32.69 2.56
N THR A 49 -10.41 -31.91 1.64
CA THR A 49 -10.24 -32.30 0.24
C THR A 49 -9.46 -33.62 0.12
N GLN A 50 -8.34 -33.72 0.85
CA GLN A 50 -7.48 -34.91 0.80
C GLN A 50 -8.18 -36.14 1.36
N VAL A 51 -8.85 -36.01 2.50
CA VAL A 51 -9.61 -37.10 3.13
C VAL A 51 -10.73 -37.58 2.23
N VAL A 52 -11.52 -36.68 1.65
CA VAL A 52 -12.62 -37.09 0.76
C VAL A 52 -12.08 -37.82 -0.48
N TYR A 53 -10.98 -37.38 -1.09
CA TYR A 53 -10.35 -38.10 -2.20
C TYR A 53 -9.86 -39.51 -1.79
N MET A 54 -9.38 -39.69 -0.57
CA MET A 54 -9.00 -41.02 -0.05
C MET A 54 -10.20 -41.95 0.09
N LEU A 55 -11.36 -41.42 0.51
CA LEU A 55 -12.60 -42.17 0.70
C LEU A 55 -13.30 -42.49 -0.64
N MET A 56 -13.12 -41.67 -1.67
CA MET A 56 -13.70 -41.87 -3.01
C MET A 56 -13.08 -43.06 -3.76
N GLY A 57 -11.84 -43.38 -3.49
CA GLY A 57 -11.06 -44.31 -4.32
C GLY A 57 -10.56 -43.68 -5.64
N ASN A 58 -9.67 -44.39 -6.33
CA ASN A 58 -8.91 -43.80 -7.46
C ASN A 58 -9.77 -43.51 -8.69
N GLU A 59 -10.70 -44.43 -9.06
CA GLU A 59 -11.52 -44.28 -10.26
C GLU A 59 -12.54 -43.14 -10.12
N GLU A 60 -13.25 -43.11 -8.99
CA GLU A 60 -14.22 -42.05 -8.74
C GLU A 60 -13.57 -40.67 -8.61
N ALA A 61 -12.43 -40.61 -7.91
CA ALA A 61 -11.69 -39.36 -7.79
C ALA A 61 -11.16 -38.83 -9.14
N LEU A 62 -10.71 -39.72 -10.03
CA LEU A 62 -10.30 -39.36 -11.39
C LEU A 62 -11.51 -38.82 -12.19
N ASN A 63 -12.63 -39.53 -12.14
CA ASN A 63 -13.86 -39.08 -12.78
C ASN A 63 -14.34 -37.74 -12.26
N PHE A 64 -14.31 -37.51 -10.93
CA PHE A 64 -14.65 -36.22 -10.34
C PHE A 64 -13.75 -35.09 -10.88
N VAL A 65 -12.45 -35.32 -10.97
CA VAL A 65 -11.50 -34.32 -11.50
C VAL A 65 -11.82 -33.99 -12.96
N HIS A 66 -12.02 -34.99 -13.82
CA HIS A 66 -12.36 -34.76 -15.23
C HIS A 66 -13.66 -33.98 -15.38
N GLN A 67 -14.66 -34.30 -14.63
CA GLN A 67 -16.02 -33.78 -14.81
C GLN A 67 -16.29 -32.47 -14.10
N VAL A 68 -15.80 -32.32 -12.88
CA VAL A 68 -16.04 -31.11 -12.07
C VAL A 68 -14.93 -30.08 -12.27
N VAL A 69 -13.66 -30.52 -12.28
CA VAL A 69 -12.53 -29.61 -12.36
C VAL A 69 -12.25 -29.22 -13.81
N TYR A 70 -12.32 -30.20 -14.76
CA TYR A 70 -12.12 -29.94 -16.19
C TYR A 70 -13.41 -29.65 -16.96
N ARG A 71 -14.60 -29.92 -16.35
CA ARG A 71 -15.94 -29.73 -16.98
C ARG A 71 -16.10 -30.43 -18.32
N GLU A 72 -15.60 -31.65 -18.43
CA GLU A 72 -15.90 -32.51 -19.57
C GLU A 72 -17.37 -32.94 -19.46
N GLU A 73 -18.16 -32.69 -20.53
CA GLU A 73 -19.59 -32.96 -20.56
C GLU A 73 -19.88 -34.47 -20.49
N SER A 74 -20.26 -34.97 -19.34
CA SER A 74 -20.95 -36.24 -19.21
C SER A 74 -21.94 -36.18 -18.04
N ALA A 75 -23.13 -36.62 -18.24
CA ALA A 75 -24.16 -36.70 -17.21
C ALA A 75 -23.73 -37.72 -16.14
N ILE A 76 -23.33 -37.27 -14.95
CA ILE A 76 -22.77 -38.13 -13.93
C ILE A 76 -23.62 -38.14 -12.68
N GLN A 77 -23.85 -39.35 -12.22
CA GLN A 77 -24.30 -39.58 -10.87
C GLN A 77 -23.08 -39.57 -9.92
N LEU A 78 -22.88 -38.44 -9.26
CA LEU A 78 -21.88 -38.33 -8.22
C LEU A 78 -22.30 -39.19 -7.02
N SER A 79 -21.39 -39.97 -6.48
CA SER A 79 -21.56 -40.65 -5.19
C SER A 79 -21.76 -39.64 -4.05
N ASN A 80 -22.05 -40.13 -2.85
CA ASN A 80 -22.14 -39.27 -1.69
C ASN A 80 -20.83 -38.52 -1.41
N TYR A 81 -19.69 -39.19 -1.59
CA TYR A 81 -18.36 -38.55 -1.46
C TYR A 81 -18.11 -37.52 -2.56
N GLY A 82 -18.52 -37.81 -3.80
CA GLY A 82 -18.44 -36.87 -4.91
C GLY A 82 -19.26 -35.60 -4.67
N ARG A 83 -20.44 -35.70 -4.06
CA ARG A 83 -21.28 -34.56 -3.66
C ARG A 83 -20.61 -33.73 -2.56
N VAL A 84 -20.00 -34.38 -1.56
CA VAL A 84 -19.23 -33.69 -0.52
C VAL A 84 -18.05 -32.94 -1.13
N GLN A 85 -17.30 -33.58 -2.03
CA GLN A 85 -16.17 -32.95 -2.70
C GLN A 85 -16.59 -31.75 -3.57
N LEU A 86 -17.75 -31.82 -4.23
CA LEU A 86 -18.34 -30.70 -4.97
C LEU A 86 -18.70 -29.55 -4.05
N LEU A 87 -19.26 -29.83 -2.89
CA LEU A 87 -19.56 -28.82 -1.86
C LEU A 87 -18.27 -28.15 -1.38
N VAL A 88 -17.23 -28.91 -1.06
CA VAL A 88 -15.92 -28.39 -0.66
C VAL A 88 -15.34 -27.51 -1.75
N HIS A 89 -15.43 -27.92 -3.02
CA HIS A 89 -14.95 -27.12 -4.17
C HIS A 89 -15.68 -25.78 -4.28
N ARG A 90 -17.01 -25.78 -4.15
CA ARG A 90 -17.83 -24.55 -4.16
C ARG A 90 -17.52 -23.64 -2.97
N LEU A 91 -17.40 -24.21 -1.77
CA LEU A 91 -17.03 -23.46 -0.56
C LEU A 91 -15.63 -22.83 -0.70
N THR A 92 -14.68 -23.54 -1.31
CA THR A 92 -13.34 -23.00 -1.61
C THR A 92 -13.43 -21.73 -2.45
N SER A 93 -14.25 -21.74 -3.50
CA SER A 93 -14.44 -20.58 -4.38
C SER A 93 -15.11 -19.40 -3.65
N VAL A 94 -16.08 -19.67 -2.78
CA VAL A 94 -16.73 -18.65 -1.95
C VAL A 94 -15.74 -18.04 -0.96
N ILE A 95 -15.00 -18.87 -0.21
CA ILE A 95 -13.98 -18.42 0.77
C ILE A 95 -12.94 -17.54 0.06
N PHE A 96 -12.43 -18.02 -1.08
CA PHE A 96 -11.47 -17.27 -1.88
C PHE A 96 -12.00 -15.89 -2.29
N THR A 97 -13.24 -15.84 -2.81
CA THR A 97 -13.86 -14.58 -3.23
C THR A 97 -14.05 -13.61 -2.06
N VAL A 98 -14.52 -14.11 -0.93
CA VAL A 98 -14.71 -13.30 0.29
C VAL A 98 -13.37 -12.77 0.79
N GLN A 99 -12.33 -13.60 0.86
CA GLN A 99 -10.98 -13.17 1.25
C GLN A 99 -10.44 -12.11 0.30
N LEU A 100 -10.58 -12.29 -1.01
CA LEU A 100 -10.15 -11.30 -2.00
C LEU A 100 -10.80 -9.95 -1.75
N VAL A 101 -12.12 -9.91 -1.58
CA VAL A 101 -12.86 -8.65 -1.36
C VAL A 101 -12.42 -7.99 -0.05
N LEU A 102 -12.38 -8.75 1.04
CA LEU A 102 -11.98 -8.22 2.35
C LEU A 102 -10.55 -7.69 2.35
N VAL A 103 -9.60 -8.46 1.84
CA VAL A 103 -8.19 -8.05 1.78
C VAL A 103 -8.02 -6.85 0.85
N SER A 104 -8.76 -6.79 -0.27
CA SER A 104 -8.71 -5.66 -1.19
C SER A 104 -9.21 -4.37 -0.54
N ILE A 105 -10.31 -4.41 0.19
CA ILE A 105 -10.87 -3.23 0.87
C ILE A 105 -9.98 -2.80 2.05
N VAL A 106 -9.69 -3.73 2.96
CA VAL A 106 -8.96 -3.38 4.19
C VAL A 106 -7.50 -3.07 3.88
N GLY A 107 -6.85 -3.86 3.02
CA GLY A 107 -5.46 -3.66 2.63
C GLY A 107 -5.24 -2.31 1.92
N SER A 108 -6.14 -1.93 0.99
CA SER A 108 -6.03 -0.61 0.34
C SER A 108 -6.20 0.55 1.32
N ARG A 109 -7.13 0.44 2.28
CA ARG A 109 -7.30 1.45 3.34
C ARG A 109 -6.05 1.59 4.20
N LEU A 110 -5.45 0.49 4.63
CA LEU A 110 -4.22 0.49 5.43
C LEU A 110 -3.05 1.16 4.68
N LEU A 111 -2.88 0.85 3.40
CA LEU A 111 -1.83 1.46 2.58
C LEU A 111 -2.04 2.97 2.39
N VAL A 112 -3.29 3.40 2.15
CA VAL A 112 -3.61 4.83 2.03
C VAL A 112 -3.37 5.57 3.34
N GLN A 113 -3.81 5.01 4.47
CA GLN A 113 -3.60 5.60 5.80
C GLN A 113 -2.11 5.72 6.13
N PHE A 114 -1.31 4.72 5.77
CA PHE A 114 0.14 4.80 5.98
C PHE A 114 0.79 5.89 5.12
N ASP A 115 0.45 5.99 3.83
CA ASP A 115 0.96 7.06 2.96
C ASP A 115 0.57 8.45 3.47
N GLU A 116 -0.61 8.60 4.05
CA GLU A 116 -1.07 9.84 4.68
C GLU A 116 -0.24 10.18 5.93
N LYS A 117 0.03 9.20 6.79
CA LYS A 117 0.92 9.37 7.95
C LYS A 117 2.30 9.85 7.53
N VAL A 118 2.89 9.23 6.51
CA VAL A 118 4.20 9.61 5.99
C VAL A 118 4.18 11.06 5.46
N ARG A 119 3.14 11.45 4.71
CA ARG A 119 2.99 12.84 4.20
C ARG A 119 2.79 13.87 5.31
N ASN A 120 2.16 13.48 6.40
CA ASN A 120 1.95 14.39 7.53
C ASN A 120 3.19 14.50 8.44
N TYR A 121 4.13 13.56 8.33
CA TYR A 121 5.30 13.52 9.20
C TYR A 121 6.56 14.08 8.52
N TYR A 122 6.82 13.73 7.27
CA TYR A 122 8.03 14.12 6.52
C TYR A 122 7.72 15.15 5.44
N ALA A 123 8.59 16.15 5.31
CA ALA A 123 8.56 17.07 4.17
C ALA A 123 8.90 16.34 2.86
N ASP A 124 9.87 15.41 2.89
CA ASP A 124 10.18 14.55 1.76
C ASP A 124 9.71 13.12 1.98
N THR A 125 8.92 12.63 1.04
CA THR A 125 8.35 11.27 1.05
C THR A 125 9.06 10.32 0.11
N GLU A 126 10.16 10.73 -0.56
CA GLU A 126 10.91 9.87 -1.46
C GLU A 126 11.55 8.71 -0.70
N GLY A 127 11.35 7.48 -1.19
CA GLY A 127 11.80 6.26 -0.53
C GLY A 127 11.05 5.86 0.73
N ARG A 128 10.10 6.68 1.21
CA ARG A 128 9.31 6.44 2.42
C ARG A 128 7.85 6.06 2.11
N ASN A 129 7.41 6.21 0.88
CA ASN A 129 6.05 5.86 0.47
C ASN A 129 5.93 4.40 0.03
N LEU A 130 4.72 3.86 0.09
CA LEU A 130 4.39 2.50 -0.32
C LEU A 130 3.79 2.43 -1.74
N LEU A 131 4.14 3.37 -2.64
CA LEU A 131 3.55 3.43 -3.99
C LEU A 131 3.76 2.13 -4.78
N TRP A 132 4.93 1.51 -4.69
CA TRP A 132 5.22 0.23 -5.34
C TRP A 132 4.40 -0.90 -4.75
N THR A 133 4.31 -0.99 -3.43
CA THR A 133 3.48 -1.98 -2.73
C THR A 133 2.00 -1.82 -3.11
N ARG A 134 1.51 -0.57 -3.21
CA ARG A 134 0.14 -0.28 -3.65
C ARG A 134 -0.11 -0.67 -5.10
N ARG A 135 0.83 -0.40 -6.01
CA ARG A 135 0.72 -0.82 -7.42
C ARG A 135 0.68 -2.34 -7.55
N LEU A 136 1.57 -3.05 -6.87
CA LEU A 136 1.56 -4.50 -6.84
C LEU A 136 0.27 -5.06 -6.27
N PHE A 137 -0.23 -4.46 -5.19
CA PHE A 137 -1.50 -4.86 -4.59
C PHE A 137 -2.67 -4.72 -5.58
N LEU A 138 -2.77 -3.60 -6.29
CA LEU A 138 -3.80 -3.39 -7.29
C LEU A 138 -3.67 -4.40 -8.45
N THR A 139 -2.45 -4.64 -8.93
CA THR A 139 -2.19 -5.62 -9.99
C THR A 139 -2.59 -7.03 -9.54
N PHE A 140 -2.23 -7.40 -8.32
CA PHE A 140 -2.62 -8.67 -7.71
C PHE A 140 -4.15 -8.81 -7.60
N ALA A 141 -4.86 -7.76 -7.16
CA ALA A 141 -6.32 -7.76 -7.09
C ALA A 141 -6.97 -7.93 -8.48
N VAL A 142 -6.48 -7.22 -9.50
CA VAL A 142 -6.98 -7.33 -10.88
C VAL A 142 -6.82 -8.75 -11.42
N ILE A 143 -5.66 -9.37 -11.24
CA ILE A 143 -5.40 -10.74 -11.70
C ILE A 143 -6.25 -11.75 -10.94
N SER A 144 -6.51 -11.49 -9.67
CA SER A 144 -7.35 -12.36 -8.86
C SER A 144 -8.82 -12.30 -9.29
N VAL A 145 -9.32 -11.12 -9.66
CA VAL A 145 -10.66 -10.98 -10.28
C VAL A 145 -10.72 -11.76 -11.59
N PHE A 146 -9.67 -11.64 -12.43
CA PHE A 146 -9.59 -12.41 -13.66
C PHE A 146 -9.57 -13.92 -13.39
N SER A 147 -8.85 -14.37 -12.37
CA SER A 147 -8.84 -15.78 -11.94
C SER A 147 -10.22 -16.28 -11.49
N ILE A 148 -11.02 -15.45 -10.80
CA ILE A 148 -12.40 -15.79 -10.45
C ILE A 148 -13.27 -15.95 -11.71
N ILE A 149 -13.18 -14.99 -12.63
CA ILE A 149 -13.92 -15.04 -13.90
C ILE A 149 -13.55 -16.31 -14.67
N ALA A 150 -12.26 -16.61 -14.77
CA ALA A 150 -11.77 -17.82 -15.43
C ALA A 150 -12.30 -19.11 -14.74
N ASN A 151 -12.40 -19.10 -13.42
CA ASN A 151 -12.95 -20.22 -12.66
C ASN A 151 -14.46 -20.39 -12.90
N VAL A 152 -15.21 -19.28 -13.02
CA VAL A 152 -16.65 -19.31 -13.32
C VAL A 152 -16.93 -19.76 -14.75
N LEU A 153 -16.16 -19.28 -15.73
CA LEU A 153 -16.28 -19.68 -17.14
C LEU A 153 -15.91 -21.16 -17.37
N GLY A 154 -15.12 -21.73 -16.46
CA GLY A 154 -14.63 -23.09 -16.50
C GLY A 154 -13.41 -23.27 -17.40
N ARG A 155 -12.68 -24.34 -17.10
CA ARG A 155 -11.43 -24.65 -17.84
C ARG A 155 -11.66 -25.02 -19.31
N ALA A 156 -12.84 -25.50 -19.66
CA ALA A 156 -13.20 -25.79 -21.04
C ALA A 156 -13.09 -24.57 -21.98
N PHE A 157 -13.33 -23.35 -21.45
CA PHE A 157 -13.14 -22.11 -22.20
C PHE A 157 -11.66 -21.83 -22.54
N PHE A 158 -10.72 -22.35 -21.73
CA PHE A 158 -9.28 -22.14 -21.85
C PHE A 158 -8.55 -23.37 -22.41
N LEU A 159 -9.26 -24.29 -23.06
CA LEU A 159 -8.79 -25.62 -23.50
C LEU A 159 -7.68 -25.69 -24.56
N PRO A 160 -7.25 -24.67 -25.26
CA PRO A 160 -5.91 -24.74 -25.80
C PRO A 160 -4.94 -24.63 -24.61
N PHE A 161 -4.15 -25.68 -24.39
CA PHE A 161 -3.17 -25.84 -23.27
C PHE A 161 -2.30 -24.58 -23.05
N ASP A 162 -2.04 -23.85 -24.13
CA ASP A 162 -1.24 -22.63 -24.15
C ASP A 162 -1.90 -21.45 -23.41
N MET A 163 -3.21 -21.37 -23.39
CA MET A 163 -3.95 -20.27 -22.71
C MET A 163 -3.88 -20.35 -21.18
N ILE A 164 -3.66 -21.52 -20.56
CA ILE A 164 -3.52 -21.67 -19.11
C ILE A 164 -2.12 -21.31 -18.64
N MET A 165 -1.10 -21.54 -19.47
CA MET A 165 0.29 -21.24 -19.12
C MET A 165 0.52 -19.73 -18.92
N VAL A 166 -0.09 -18.89 -19.77
CA VAL A 166 0.12 -17.43 -19.72
C VAL A 166 -0.37 -16.82 -18.40
N PRO A 167 -1.60 -17.02 -17.93
CA PRO A 167 -2.05 -16.52 -16.62
C PRO A 167 -1.22 -17.06 -15.45
N SER A 168 -0.80 -18.32 -15.51
CA SER A 168 0.01 -18.94 -14.45
C SER A 168 1.42 -18.35 -14.39
N ALA A 169 2.05 -18.12 -15.55
CA ALA A 169 3.36 -17.46 -15.65
C ALA A 169 3.28 -16.00 -15.14
N VAL A 170 2.27 -15.26 -15.55
CA VAL A 170 2.03 -13.88 -15.07
C VAL A 170 1.84 -13.85 -13.55
N PHE A 171 1.04 -14.76 -12.99
CA PHE A 171 0.85 -14.87 -11.55
C PHE A 171 2.16 -15.20 -10.83
N SER A 172 2.97 -16.12 -11.35
CA SER A 172 4.27 -16.48 -10.77
C SER A 172 5.25 -15.32 -10.76
N VAL A 173 5.32 -14.57 -11.87
CA VAL A 173 6.14 -13.34 -11.96
C VAL A 173 5.69 -12.30 -10.95
N LEU A 174 4.39 -12.13 -10.75
CA LEU A 174 3.86 -11.19 -9.76
C LEU A 174 4.18 -11.58 -8.32
N VAL A 175 4.02 -12.87 -7.97
CA VAL A 175 4.39 -13.37 -6.63
C VAL A 175 5.89 -13.16 -6.38
N PHE A 176 6.72 -13.42 -7.39
CA PHE A 176 8.15 -13.14 -7.31
C PHE A 176 8.44 -11.64 -7.15
N ALA A 177 7.77 -10.78 -7.92
CA ALA A 177 7.92 -9.32 -7.82
C ALA A 177 7.48 -8.79 -6.44
N ILE A 178 6.40 -9.33 -5.86
CA ILE A 178 5.98 -9.01 -4.49
C ILE A 178 7.09 -9.37 -3.51
N GLY A 179 7.65 -10.58 -3.60
CA GLY A 179 8.76 -11.02 -2.75
C GLY A 179 10.00 -10.14 -2.89
N TYR A 180 10.39 -9.81 -4.11
CA TYR A 180 11.55 -8.96 -4.40
C TYR A 180 11.38 -7.54 -3.87
N ILE A 181 10.23 -6.90 -4.12
CA ILE A 181 9.94 -5.55 -3.63
C ILE A 181 9.80 -5.53 -2.10
N SER A 182 9.23 -6.59 -1.51
CA SER A 182 9.17 -6.74 -0.06
C SER A 182 10.56 -6.83 0.57
N TYR A 183 11.49 -7.51 -0.09
CA TYR A 183 12.88 -7.61 0.36
C TYR A 183 13.61 -6.25 0.26
N ASP A 184 13.37 -5.48 -0.80
CA ASP A 184 13.99 -4.16 -1.01
C ASP A 184 13.32 -3.04 -0.21
N GLN A 185 12.15 -3.29 0.38
CA GLN A 185 11.41 -2.31 1.18
C GLN A 185 12.18 -1.96 2.46
N ARG A 186 12.84 -0.81 2.47
CA ARG A 186 13.67 -0.35 3.59
C ARG A 186 12.90 0.46 4.63
N PHE A 187 11.79 1.06 4.24
CA PHE A 187 11.03 1.95 5.10
C PHE A 187 9.70 1.29 5.53
N THR A 188 9.50 1.18 6.82
CA THR A 188 8.32 0.58 7.47
C THR A 188 7.79 1.51 8.56
N VAL A 189 6.66 1.15 9.16
CA VAL A 189 6.11 1.87 10.32
C VAL A 189 7.12 1.96 11.48
N GLN A 190 7.98 0.96 11.64
CA GLN A 190 9.00 0.94 12.70
C GLN A 190 10.08 2.01 12.47
N ASN A 191 10.45 2.29 11.22
CA ASN A 191 11.34 3.41 10.91
C ASN A 191 10.66 4.76 11.22
N LEU A 192 9.38 4.89 10.87
CA LEU A 192 8.59 6.07 11.19
C LEU A 192 8.51 6.29 12.71
N HIS A 193 8.31 5.23 13.48
CA HIS A 193 8.28 5.29 14.95
C HIS A 193 9.66 5.64 15.54
N ASN A 194 10.73 4.97 15.11
CA ASN A 194 12.09 5.26 15.58
C ASN A 194 12.51 6.71 15.31
N ASP A 195 12.10 7.28 14.17
CA ASP A 195 12.34 8.67 13.83
C ASP A 195 11.53 9.64 14.69
N SER A 196 10.40 9.19 15.27
CA SER A 196 9.52 10.08 16.03
C SER A 196 10.01 10.38 17.45
N ASN A 197 10.84 9.51 18.06
CA ASN A 197 11.27 9.59 19.48
C ASN A 197 10.12 9.93 20.46
N ALA A 198 8.87 9.65 20.07
CA ALA A 198 7.66 9.95 20.82
C ALA A 198 7.14 8.68 21.52
N PRO A 199 6.47 8.81 22.67
CA PRO A 199 5.72 7.70 23.24
C PRO A 199 4.74 7.18 22.20
N THR A 200 4.64 5.88 22.14
CA THR A 200 3.95 5.01 21.18
C THR A 200 3.00 5.73 20.20
N PHE A 201 3.35 5.69 18.91
CA PHE A 201 2.55 6.22 17.80
C PHE A 201 1.10 5.67 17.82
N GLU A 202 0.87 4.54 18.48
CA GLU A 202 -0.45 3.96 18.74
C GLU A 202 -1.24 4.68 19.84
N GLU A 203 -0.59 5.21 20.89
CA GLU A 203 -1.30 5.95 21.94
C GLU A 203 -1.95 7.23 21.41
N GLU A 204 -1.35 7.89 20.43
CA GLU A 204 -1.97 9.06 19.78
C GLU A 204 -3.00 8.71 18.69
N LEU A 205 -3.04 7.45 18.22
CA LEU A 205 -3.99 7.00 17.21
C LEU A 205 -5.26 6.39 17.78
N PHE A 206 -5.19 5.90 19.02
CA PHE A 206 -6.31 5.29 19.75
C PHE A 206 -6.83 6.15 20.88
N ASP A 207 -6.22 7.30 21.13
CA ASP A 207 -6.82 8.32 21.97
C ASP A 207 -7.93 9.01 21.16
N GLU A 208 -8.99 8.24 20.85
CA GLU A 208 -10.31 8.78 20.49
C GLU A 208 -10.92 9.61 21.63
N ASN A 209 -10.38 9.54 22.84
CA ASN A 209 -10.53 10.55 23.84
C ASN A 209 -9.49 11.64 23.56
N GLU A 210 -9.73 12.40 22.47
CA GLU A 210 -9.13 13.69 22.29
C GLU A 210 -9.22 14.45 23.62
N VAL A 211 -8.10 14.54 24.32
CA VAL A 211 -7.89 15.74 25.11
C VAL A 211 -7.83 16.82 24.03
N GLU A 212 -9.00 17.34 23.73
CA GLU A 212 -9.15 18.56 22.95
C GLU A 212 -8.29 19.59 23.69
N PHE A 213 -7.04 19.74 23.24
CA PHE A 213 -6.26 20.91 23.61
C PHE A 213 -6.99 22.08 22.99
N VAL A 214 -8.00 22.55 23.70
CA VAL A 214 -8.76 23.75 23.37
C VAL A 214 -7.81 24.91 23.63
N TYR A 215 -6.96 25.20 22.64
CA TYR A 215 -6.25 26.47 22.65
C TYR A 215 -7.31 27.57 22.63
N THR A 216 -7.13 28.57 23.50
CA THR A 216 -7.95 29.76 23.42
C THR A 216 -7.78 30.41 22.03
N ASN A 217 -8.79 31.16 21.58
CA ASN A 217 -8.72 31.82 20.26
C ASN A 217 -7.44 32.66 20.09
N SER A 218 -6.92 33.27 21.17
CA SER A 218 -5.68 34.04 21.16
C SER A 218 -4.45 33.16 20.96
N GLN A 219 -4.35 32.00 21.60
CA GLN A 219 -3.25 31.04 21.42
C GLN A 219 -3.22 30.42 20.01
N SER A 220 -4.40 30.12 19.48
CA SER A 220 -4.54 29.64 18.10
C SER A 220 -4.06 30.67 17.09
N ALA A 221 -4.40 31.94 17.27
CA ALA A 221 -3.95 33.03 16.43
C ALA A 221 -2.42 33.25 16.52
N GLU A 222 -1.86 33.15 17.72
CA GLU A 222 -0.39 33.24 17.93
C GLU A 222 0.35 32.12 17.21
N LEU A 223 -0.11 30.87 17.35
CA LEU A 223 0.49 29.71 16.69
C LEU A 223 0.37 29.80 15.15
N LYS A 224 -0.76 30.32 14.65
CA LYS A 224 -0.93 30.60 13.22
C LYS A 224 0.09 31.61 12.70
N ASN A 225 0.22 32.74 13.37
CA ASN A 225 1.19 33.78 13.01
C ASN A 225 2.63 33.25 13.07
N LYS A 226 2.94 32.42 14.09
CA LYS A 226 4.25 31.79 14.21
C LYS A 226 4.54 30.82 13.09
N LEU A 227 3.55 29.97 12.69
CA LEU A 227 3.70 29.09 11.53
C LEU A 227 3.95 29.90 10.25
N GLN A 228 3.20 30.98 10.05
CA GLN A 228 3.36 31.84 8.88
C GLN A 228 4.77 32.46 8.85
N SER A 229 5.23 33.03 9.95
CA SER A 229 6.58 33.59 10.03
C SER A 229 7.67 32.55 9.79
N LEU A 230 7.56 31.35 10.34
CA LEU A 230 8.51 30.25 10.10
C LEU A 230 8.62 29.88 8.61
N VAL A 231 7.49 29.93 7.92
CA VAL A 231 7.46 29.51 6.50
C VAL A 231 7.83 30.68 5.58
N GLU A 232 7.26 31.88 5.77
CA GLU A 232 7.43 33.02 4.86
C GLU A 232 8.72 33.81 5.13
N ASP A 233 9.04 34.09 6.41
CA ASP A 233 10.18 34.94 6.80
C ASP A 233 11.46 34.12 7.00
N GLU A 234 11.38 33.07 7.83
CA GLU A 234 12.56 32.24 8.18
C GLU A 234 12.86 31.18 7.12
N LYS A 235 11.96 30.94 6.17
CA LYS A 235 12.10 29.96 5.08
C LYS A 235 12.52 28.58 5.57
N ILE A 236 11.90 28.12 6.66
CA ILE A 236 12.23 26.84 7.31
C ILE A 236 12.16 25.65 6.36
N TYR A 237 11.39 25.76 5.27
CA TYR A 237 11.26 24.78 4.21
C TYR A 237 12.56 24.48 3.47
N THR A 238 13.57 25.36 3.58
CA THR A 238 14.90 25.14 2.97
C THR A 238 15.71 24.06 3.68
N ARG A 239 15.33 23.66 4.89
CA ARG A 239 15.92 22.51 5.59
C ARG A 239 15.51 21.22 4.87
N LYS A 240 16.49 20.44 4.39
CA LYS A 240 16.24 19.24 3.58
C LYS A 240 15.47 18.15 4.33
N ASP A 241 15.88 17.84 5.56
CA ASP A 241 15.34 16.75 6.39
C ASP A 241 14.29 17.24 7.38
N LEU A 242 13.52 18.28 7.00
CA LEU A 242 12.51 18.87 7.85
C LEU A 242 11.38 17.88 8.14
N ARG A 243 11.06 17.71 9.43
CA ARG A 243 9.95 16.90 9.94
C ARG A 243 8.97 17.76 10.71
N ILE A 244 7.72 17.31 10.82
CA ILE A 244 6.70 18.05 11.56
C ILE A 244 7.06 18.23 13.04
N VAL A 245 7.79 17.27 13.63
CA VAL A 245 8.28 17.36 15.01
C VAL A 245 9.27 18.50 15.20
N ASP A 246 9.99 18.91 14.17
CA ASP A 246 10.92 20.05 14.24
C ASP A 246 10.10 21.35 14.35
N LEU A 247 9.01 21.47 13.57
CA LEU A 247 8.07 22.59 13.70
C LEU A 247 7.38 22.59 15.07
N SER A 248 6.90 21.45 15.54
CA SER A 248 6.20 21.37 16.82
C SER A 248 7.09 21.81 17.99
N LYS A 249 8.39 21.44 17.96
CA LYS A 249 9.38 21.92 18.94
C LYS A 249 9.59 23.42 18.89
N ILE A 250 9.79 24.00 17.67
CA ILE A 250 9.98 25.44 17.49
C ILE A 250 8.72 26.21 17.91
N MET A 251 7.54 25.68 17.61
CA MET A 251 6.25 26.29 17.95
C MET A 251 5.84 26.07 19.41
N ASN A 252 6.57 25.22 20.16
CA ASN A 252 6.25 24.80 21.52
C ASN A 252 4.83 24.23 21.64
N THR A 253 4.51 23.30 20.77
CA THR A 253 3.22 22.60 20.70
C THR A 253 3.39 21.15 20.30
N ASN A 254 2.32 20.38 20.18
CA ASN A 254 2.39 19.00 19.70
C ASN A 254 2.23 18.90 18.17
N ARG A 255 2.68 17.79 17.60
CA ARG A 255 2.65 17.56 16.14
C ARG A 255 1.23 17.45 15.59
N THR A 256 0.29 16.91 16.37
CA THR A 256 -1.13 16.76 15.97
C THR A 256 -1.76 18.11 15.74
N TYR A 257 -1.49 19.05 16.65
CA TYR A 257 -1.97 20.42 16.50
C TYR A 257 -1.33 21.11 15.27
N VAL A 258 -0.02 20.98 15.07
CA VAL A 258 0.66 21.55 13.88
C VAL A 258 0.06 20.98 12.60
N SER A 259 -0.19 19.67 12.54
CA SER A 259 -0.80 19.03 11.36
C SER A 259 -2.23 19.54 11.11
N ARG A 260 -3.05 19.68 12.16
CA ARG A 260 -4.39 20.25 12.06
C ARG A 260 -4.35 21.72 11.60
N LEU A 261 -3.47 22.51 12.18
CA LEU A 261 -3.28 23.92 11.82
C LEU A 261 -2.91 24.08 10.34
N ILE A 262 -1.95 23.29 9.84
CA ILE A 262 -1.54 23.27 8.43
C ILE A 262 -2.74 22.91 7.55
N ASN A 263 -3.50 21.89 7.93
CA ASN A 263 -4.65 21.45 7.14
C ASN A 263 -5.76 22.51 7.12
N GLN A 264 -6.05 23.13 8.26
CA GLN A 264 -7.08 24.19 8.37
C GLN A 264 -6.70 25.45 7.62
N GLU A 265 -5.45 25.92 7.72
CA GLU A 265 -5.02 27.18 7.13
C GLU A 265 -4.67 27.07 5.64
N TYR A 266 -4.09 25.94 5.21
CA TYR A 266 -3.59 25.78 3.85
C TYR A 266 -4.30 24.67 3.05
N GLY A 267 -5.15 23.86 3.67
CA GLY A 267 -5.81 22.72 3.01
C GLY A 267 -4.83 21.66 2.50
N LYS A 268 -3.65 21.55 3.11
CA LYS A 268 -2.53 20.73 2.66
C LYS A 268 -2.01 19.83 3.78
N SER A 269 -1.41 18.70 3.43
CA SER A 269 -0.55 17.96 4.35
C SER A 269 0.76 18.70 4.59
N PHE A 270 1.52 18.32 5.63
CA PHE A 270 2.83 18.91 5.92
C PHE A 270 3.79 18.83 4.72
N SER A 271 3.89 17.65 4.10
CA SER A 271 4.72 17.47 2.90
C SER A 271 4.29 18.36 1.74
N GLU A 272 2.98 18.49 1.51
CA GLU A 272 2.45 19.32 0.43
C GLU A 272 2.71 20.81 0.68
N LEU A 273 2.58 21.27 1.91
CA LEU A 273 2.89 22.65 2.29
C LEU A 273 4.37 22.97 2.05
N ILE A 274 5.27 22.16 2.61
CA ILE A 274 6.71 22.41 2.49
C ILE A 274 7.17 22.32 1.03
N ASN A 275 6.69 21.32 0.28
CA ASN A 275 7.03 21.20 -1.14
C ASN A 275 6.46 22.34 -1.99
N HIS A 276 5.30 22.89 -1.63
CA HIS A 276 4.75 24.07 -2.29
C HIS A 276 5.69 25.30 -2.13
N PHE A 277 6.15 25.59 -0.92
CA PHE A 277 7.06 26.71 -0.70
C PHE A 277 8.44 26.49 -1.33
N ARG A 278 8.96 25.27 -1.30
CA ARG A 278 10.19 24.91 -2.03
C ARG A 278 10.02 25.12 -3.54
N PHE A 279 8.89 24.74 -4.09
CA PHE A 279 8.57 24.93 -5.51
C PHE A 279 8.52 26.43 -5.88
N GLU A 280 7.81 27.24 -5.12
CA GLU A 280 7.72 28.68 -5.38
C GLU A 280 9.09 29.37 -5.26
N GLU A 281 9.91 28.98 -4.30
CA GLU A 281 11.28 29.48 -4.17
C GLU A 281 12.16 29.08 -5.38
N ALA A 282 12.11 27.82 -5.79
CA ALA A 282 12.82 27.33 -6.97
C ALA A 282 12.35 28.03 -8.25
N LYS A 283 11.05 28.21 -8.43
CA LYS A 283 10.45 28.91 -9.55
C LYS A 283 10.92 30.38 -9.62
N ARG A 284 10.96 31.05 -8.46
CA ARG A 284 11.48 32.40 -8.34
C ARG A 284 12.97 32.49 -8.75
N MET A 285 13.78 31.49 -8.33
CA MET A 285 15.20 31.44 -8.74
C MET A 285 15.36 31.18 -10.24
N LEU A 286 14.53 30.35 -10.83
CA LEU A 286 14.56 30.04 -12.27
C LEU A 286 14.24 31.25 -13.16
N LEU A 287 13.45 32.23 -12.67
CA LEU A 287 13.06 33.44 -13.37
C LEU A 287 14.05 34.60 -13.23
N ARG A 288 14.91 34.59 -12.21
CA ARG A 288 15.79 35.72 -11.92
C ARG A 288 17.14 35.58 -12.59
N ASN A 289 17.55 36.58 -13.32
CA ASN A 289 18.85 36.63 -14.00
C ASN A 289 20.03 36.43 -13.05
N GLU A 290 19.93 36.88 -11.80
CA GLU A 290 20.96 36.70 -10.78
C GLU A 290 21.28 35.22 -10.47
N TYR A 291 20.37 34.28 -10.81
CA TYR A 291 20.56 32.83 -10.67
C TYR A 291 20.76 32.11 -12.01
N SER A 292 20.92 32.83 -13.11
CA SER A 292 21.06 32.27 -14.46
C SER A 292 22.24 31.31 -14.60
N PHE A 293 23.33 31.55 -13.84
CA PHE A 293 24.53 30.73 -13.81
C PHE A 293 24.38 29.42 -12.99
N LEU A 294 23.32 29.28 -12.16
CA LEU A 294 23.11 28.11 -11.37
C LEU A 294 22.53 26.95 -12.21
N SER A 295 23.05 25.77 -11.96
CA SER A 295 22.45 24.53 -12.49
C SER A 295 21.08 24.27 -11.88
N ILE A 296 20.27 23.46 -12.55
CA ILE A 296 18.95 23.02 -12.05
C ILE A 296 19.10 22.30 -10.69
N SER A 297 20.16 21.50 -10.55
CA SER A 297 20.46 20.77 -9.31
C SER A 297 20.82 21.72 -8.15
N GLU A 298 21.59 22.80 -8.42
CA GLU A 298 21.91 23.82 -7.41
C GLU A 298 20.69 24.61 -6.98
N ILE A 299 19.78 24.94 -7.89
CA ILE A 299 18.52 25.62 -7.58
C ILE A 299 17.66 24.69 -6.69
N ALA A 300 17.53 23.41 -7.05
CA ALA A 300 16.83 22.41 -6.23
C ALA A 300 17.38 22.37 -4.80
N ASN A 301 18.72 22.32 -4.69
CA ASN A 301 19.42 22.28 -3.41
C ASN A 301 19.16 23.52 -2.55
N ARG A 302 19.24 24.71 -3.14
CA ARG A 302 19.00 26.00 -2.44
C ARG A 302 17.55 26.16 -2.03
N ALA A 303 16.62 25.66 -2.83
CA ALA A 303 15.20 25.64 -2.49
C ALA A 303 14.83 24.63 -1.38
N GLY A 304 15.80 23.78 -0.95
CA GLY A 304 15.63 22.84 0.14
C GLY A 304 15.17 21.44 -0.28
N PHE A 305 15.17 21.11 -1.57
CA PHE A 305 14.89 19.75 -2.01
C PHE A 305 16.03 18.79 -1.63
N PRO A 306 15.73 17.63 -1.03
CA PRO A 306 16.77 16.69 -0.61
C PRO A 306 17.44 15.97 -1.78
N SER A 307 16.74 15.81 -2.91
CA SER A 307 17.23 15.20 -4.13
C SER A 307 16.71 15.92 -5.39
N GLU A 308 17.45 15.79 -6.48
CA GLU A 308 17.02 16.30 -7.79
C GLU A 308 15.76 15.58 -8.28
N SER A 309 15.62 14.28 -8.04
CA SER A 309 14.43 13.52 -8.41
C SER A 309 13.18 14.01 -7.69
N SER A 310 13.28 14.35 -6.40
CA SER A 310 12.18 14.94 -5.63
C SER A 310 11.78 16.30 -6.20
N PHE A 311 12.75 17.15 -6.56
CA PHE A 311 12.50 18.43 -7.21
C PHE A 311 11.79 18.27 -8.56
N TYR A 312 12.32 17.44 -9.46
CA TYR A 312 11.71 17.20 -10.77
C TYR A 312 10.27 16.70 -10.67
N ARG A 313 10.02 15.78 -9.74
CA ARG A 313 8.67 15.23 -9.51
C ARG A 313 7.70 16.32 -9.07
N VAL A 314 8.07 17.16 -8.09
CA VAL A 314 7.23 18.26 -7.59
C VAL A 314 7.04 19.30 -8.69
N PHE A 315 8.11 19.74 -9.33
CA PHE A 315 8.05 20.76 -10.37
C PHE A 315 7.18 20.36 -11.56
N LYS A 316 7.33 19.11 -12.03
CA LYS A 316 6.50 18.59 -13.13
C LYS A 316 5.03 18.41 -12.72
N LYS A 317 4.78 18.08 -11.45
CA LYS A 317 3.40 18.02 -10.93
C LYS A 317 2.72 19.38 -10.96
N GLU A 318 3.43 20.45 -10.59
CA GLU A 318 2.89 21.82 -10.49
C GLU A 318 2.79 22.54 -11.85
N THR A 319 3.74 22.29 -12.77
CA THR A 319 3.84 23.03 -14.05
C THR A 319 3.51 22.19 -15.28
N GLY A 320 3.44 20.87 -15.16
CA GLY A 320 3.33 19.94 -16.29
C GLY A 320 4.65 19.72 -17.07
N MET A 321 5.73 20.47 -16.77
CA MET A 321 7.00 20.48 -17.51
C MET A 321 8.20 20.18 -16.62
N ALA A 322 9.30 19.74 -17.24
CA ALA A 322 10.59 19.64 -16.52
C ALA A 322 11.16 21.03 -16.20
N PRO A 323 11.91 21.20 -15.07
CA PRO A 323 12.44 22.51 -14.66
C PRO A 323 13.34 23.18 -15.70
N GLY A 324 14.17 22.38 -16.41
CA GLY A 324 15.06 22.89 -17.46
C GLY A 324 14.34 23.42 -18.70
N ASP A 325 13.27 22.73 -19.11
CA ASP A 325 12.43 23.16 -20.24
C ASP A 325 11.62 24.39 -19.87
N TRP A 326 11.09 24.41 -18.66
CA TRP A 326 10.33 25.53 -18.12
C TRP A 326 11.20 26.80 -18.03
N ARG A 327 12.46 26.67 -17.59
CA ARG A 327 13.44 27.78 -17.55
C ARG A 327 13.69 28.36 -18.94
N LYS A 328 13.86 27.52 -19.99
CA LYS A 328 14.08 27.98 -21.37
C LYS A 328 12.90 28.73 -21.96
N LEU A 329 11.68 28.45 -21.50
CA LEU A 329 10.48 29.10 -22.00
C LEU A 329 10.12 30.40 -21.28
N ASN A 330 10.56 30.56 -20.02
CA ASN A 330 10.07 31.62 -19.13
C ASN A 330 11.21 32.47 -18.51
N GLY A 331 12.48 32.04 -18.68
CA GLY A 331 13.67 32.68 -18.09
C GLY A 331 14.56 33.43 -19.08
#